data_fd6c13e05f8491a86cc5253e047897f3
#
_entry.id   fd6c13e05f8491a86cc5253e047897f3
#
_cell.length_a   1.000
_cell.length_b   1.000
_cell.length_c   1.000
_cell.angle_alpha   90.00
_cell.angle_beta   90.00
_cell.angle_gamma   90.00
#
_symmetry.space_group_name_H-M   'P 1'
#
loop_
_entity.id
_entity.type
_entity.pdbx_description
1 polymer ?
#
loop_
_entity_poly.entity_id
_entity_poly.type
_entity_poly.pdbx_seq_one_letter_code
_entity_poly.pdbx_strand_id
1 'polypeptide(L)'
;VFVTTGSKELSAFLTLPDWETRIYARVLSMPEVVKTCADMGFYGSHLIAMQGPFAEDLNVAMMKAVHAKWMVTKESGKAGGFEEKVSAAKKAGVGLVVIGRPVEEGISLEEGIAYLEEHFALGRSVKNSGKRQVFLIGTGPGSESYLTGEAKKRLDKCDLIVGASRCVRQLESFHKPVFEAYQPEKIADYLDAHPELQVICGAMSGDTGFYSAAEKLGAVLERRGNYTVEVIPGISSVGYFFAKIRRPWDHAKLFSMHGQAANFALELKRSGSAFILGGGADFYETICGQLIDLGMQETKLFAGENLTLEDEQIFTSTPEEIKGRKAPSLAVLYAEWTGPRRPLSHGISDEAFTRGKVPMTKMEVRTVSVAKLELTENSVLYDVGAGTGSVSVECAGLSDSVKVYAIEKNPEAVELLHENCKKFALTNVKIIAGTAPEALEDLPAPTHVFIGGSSGKMEEVIALCLKKNPETRFVVNLITPESLAAVLEAAKTLPVTEPDLVTLTAARSKKVGSS
;
A
#
# COMPACT_ATOMS: atom_id res chain seq x y z
N VAL A 1 13.30 -19.62 -52.72
CA VAL A 1 12.78 -20.31 -51.54
C VAL A 1 12.56 -19.29 -50.45
N PHE A 2 11.40 -19.29 -49.80
CA PHE A 2 11.11 -18.46 -48.66
C PHE A 2 11.25 -19.28 -47.37
N VAL A 3 12.21 -18.91 -46.50
CA VAL A 3 12.55 -19.66 -45.28
C VAL A 3 12.03 -18.95 -44.06
N THR A 4 11.27 -19.65 -43.22
CA THR A 4 10.65 -19.11 -41.99
C THR A 4 10.95 -20.00 -40.76
N THR A 5 12.06 -20.71 -40.79
CA THR A 5 12.50 -21.61 -39.72
C THR A 5 13.17 -20.87 -38.54
N GLY A 6 13.53 -19.60 -38.75
CA GLY A 6 14.31 -18.80 -37.80
C GLY A 6 15.81 -18.84 -38.12
N SER A 7 16.60 -18.03 -37.40
CA SER A 7 18.03 -17.83 -37.68
C SER A 7 18.91 -19.04 -37.37
N LYS A 8 18.51 -19.88 -36.41
CA LYS A 8 19.36 -21.02 -35.96
C LYS A 8 19.59 -22.10 -37.01
N GLU A 9 18.64 -22.30 -37.90
CA GLU A 9 18.72 -23.31 -38.96
C GLU A 9 19.17 -22.77 -40.32
N LEU A 10 19.45 -21.48 -40.44
CA LEU A 10 19.87 -20.88 -41.71
C LEU A 10 21.19 -21.44 -42.24
N SER A 11 22.09 -21.85 -41.35
CA SER A 11 23.36 -22.48 -41.71
C SER A 11 23.19 -23.74 -42.58
N ALA A 12 22.09 -24.49 -42.40
CA ALA A 12 21.80 -25.68 -43.22
C ALA A 12 21.54 -25.35 -44.69
N PHE A 13 21.11 -24.13 -44.99
CA PHE A 13 20.81 -23.71 -46.38
C PHE A 13 22.03 -23.20 -47.12
N LEU A 14 23.17 -22.94 -46.45
CA LEU A 14 24.43 -22.49 -47.06
C LEU A 14 25.08 -23.57 -47.93
N THR A 15 24.67 -24.82 -47.80
CA THR A 15 25.17 -25.94 -48.61
C THR A 15 24.45 -26.06 -49.96
N LEU A 16 23.38 -25.30 -50.19
CA LEU A 16 22.63 -25.35 -51.43
C LEU A 16 23.32 -24.53 -52.50
N PRO A 17 23.35 -25.02 -53.79
CA PRO A 17 23.89 -24.24 -54.90
C PRO A 17 23.15 -22.92 -55.06
N ASP A 18 23.89 -21.82 -55.30
CA ASP A 18 23.37 -20.48 -55.55
C ASP A 18 22.41 -19.96 -54.45
N TRP A 19 22.64 -20.37 -53.19
CA TRP A 19 21.78 -20.03 -52.08
C TRP A 19 21.66 -18.50 -51.89
N GLU A 20 22.72 -17.73 -52.16
CA GLU A 20 22.76 -16.28 -52.01
C GLU A 20 21.67 -15.59 -52.85
N THR A 21 21.33 -16.14 -54.02
CA THR A 21 20.31 -15.58 -54.93
C THR A 21 18.95 -16.26 -54.80
N ARG A 22 18.89 -17.43 -54.16
CA ARG A 22 17.68 -18.28 -54.16
C ARG A 22 16.95 -18.31 -52.81
N ILE A 23 17.60 -17.94 -51.71
CA ILE A 23 17.04 -18.03 -50.39
C ILE A 23 16.65 -16.63 -49.86
N TYR A 24 15.42 -16.48 -49.43
CA TYR A 24 14.88 -15.31 -48.72
C TYR A 24 14.54 -15.75 -47.30
N ALA A 25 15.30 -15.29 -46.31
CA ALA A 25 15.15 -15.69 -44.94
C ALA A 25 14.37 -14.65 -44.11
N ARG A 26 13.31 -15.09 -43.45
CA ARG A 26 12.60 -14.26 -42.49
C ARG A 26 13.02 -14.64 -41.08
N VAL A 27 13.50 -13.65 -40.33
CA VAL A 27 14.01 -13.78 -38.97
C VAL A 27 13.47 -12.70 -38.06
N LEU A 28 13.68 -12.85 -36.77
CA LEU A 28 13.30 -11.80 -35.82
C LEU A 28 14.16 -10.55 -36.01
N SER A 29 13.58 -9.37 -35.77
CA SER A 29 14.23 -8.06 -35.94
C SER A 29 15.15 -7.67 -34.78
N MET A 30 15.64 -8.63 -34.01
CA MET A 30 16.60 -8.39 -32.93
C MET A 30 18.00 -8.13 -33.50
N PRO A 31 18.73 -7.10 -33.04
CA PRO A 31 20.03 -6.73 -33.60
C PRO A 31 21.04 -7.89 -33.68
N GLU A 32 21.08 -8.73 -32.64
CA GLU A 32 21.98 -9.90 -32.59
C GLU A 32 21.62 -10.96 -33.65
N VAL A 33 20.31 -11.19 -33.86
CA VAL A 33 19.81 -12.13 -34.88
C VAL A 33 20.14 -11.65 -36.26
N VAL A 34 19.90 -10.36 -36.53
CA VAL A 34 20.20 -9.74 -37.85
C VAL A 34 21.70 -9.76 -38.10
N LYS A 35 22.53 -9.45 -37.12
CA LYS A 35 23.99 -9.53 -37.21
C LYS A 35 24.46 -10.94 -37.52
N THR A 36 23.98 -11.94 -36.78
CA THR A 36 24.31 -13.35 -37.02
C THR A 36 23.95 -13.79 -38.45
N CYS A 37 22.79 -13.37 -38.95
CA CYS A 37 22.39 -13.69 -40.32
C CYS A 37 23.26 -12.97 -41.36
N ALA A 38 23.63 -11.72 -41.11
CA ALA A 38 24.55 -10.97 -41.99
C ALA A 38 25.95 -11.60 -42.03
N ASP A 39 26.47 -12.06 -40.89
CA ASP A 39 27.75 -12.77 -40.77
C ASP A 39 27.73 -14.10 -41.57
N MET A 40 26.56 -14.73 -41.75
CA MET A 40 26.35 -15.89 -42.60
C MET A 40 26.23 -15.54 -44.10
N GLY A 41 26.14 -14.25 -44.47
CA GLY A 41 25.99 -13.80 -45.83
C GLY A 41 24.54 -13.46 -46.25
N PHE A 42 23.57 -13.49 -45.35
CA PHE A 42 22.20 -13.05 -45.62
C PHE A 42 22.06 -11.55 -45.39
N TYR A 43 21.89 -10.75 -46.45
CA TYR A 43 21.71 -9.29 -46.34
C TYR A 43 20.83 -8.75 -47.47
N GLY A 44 20.51 -7.48 -47.40
CA GLY A 44 19.69 -6.79 -48.39
C GLY A 44 18.29 -7.39 -48.52
N SER A 45 17.81 -7.60 -49.73
CA SER A 45 16.49 -8.17 -50.02
C SER A 45 16.32 -9.63 -49.60
N HIS A 46 17.43 -10.34 -49.33
CA HIS A 46 17.44 -11.76 -48.94
C HIS A 46 17.29 -11.99 -47.43
N LEU A 47 17.32 -10.91 -46.63
CA LEU A 47 17.09 -10.96 -45.18
C LEU A 47 15.89 -10.08 -44.82
N ILE A 48 14.80 -10.71 -44.40
CA ILE A 48 13.58 -10.04 -43.95
C ILE A 48 13.52 -10.10 -42.43
N ALA A 49 13.89 -9.00 -41.75
CA ALA A 49 13.87 -8.91 -40.31
C ALA A 49 12.54 -8.32 -39.82
N MET A 50 11.69 -9.14 -39.18
CA MET A 50 10.36 -8.73 -38.72
C MET A 50 9.94 -9.42 -37.44
N GLN A 51 9.12 -8.71 -36.64
CA GLN A 51 8.49 -9.23 -35.44
C GLN A 51 7.07 -9.73 -35.74
N GLY A 52 6.74 -10.94 -35.27
CA GLY A 52 5.36 -11.48 -35.34
C GLY A 52 4.37 -10.81 -34.41
N PRO A 53 3.09 -11.15 -34.47
CA PRO A 53 2.48 -12.26 -35.22
C PRO A 53 2.33 -11.97 -36.72
N PHE A 54 2.32 -13.03 -37.55
CA PHE A 54 2.23 -12.93 -39.01
C PHE A 54 0.90 -13.50 -39.49
N ALA A 55 -0.03 -12.63 -39.85
CA ALA A 55 -1.31 -13.02 -40.42
C ALA A 55 -1.14 -13.75 -41.79
N GLU A 56 -2.13 -14.54 -42.17
CA GLU A 56 -2.14 -15.28 -43.46
C GLU A 56 -1.86 -14.37 -44.66
N ASP A 57 -2.57 -13.23 -44.76
CA ASP A 57 -2.42 -12.31 -45.90
C ASP A 57 -1.02 -11.70 -45.99
N LEU A 58 -0.37 -11.44 -44.84
CA LEU A 58 1.01 -10.96 -44.80
C LEU A 58 1.99 -12.03 -45.33
N ASN A 59 1.80 -13.29 -44.90
CA ASN A 59 2.60 -14.40 -45.39
C ASN A 59 2.42 -14.58 -46.93
N VAL A 60 1.18 -14.46 -47.43
CA VAL A 60 0.89 -14.50 -48.88
C VAL A 60 1.60 -13.37 -49.63
N ALA A 61 1.52 -12.15 -49.11
CA ALA A 61 2.14 -10.98 -49.73
C ALA A 61 3.68 -11.12 -49.81
N MET A 62 4.31 -11.59 -48.72
CA MET A 62 5.77 -11.84 -48.69
C MET A 62 6.18 -12.90 -49.74
N MET A 63 5.51 -14.04 -49.78
CA MET A 63 5.82 -15.09 -50.76
C MET A 63 5.70 -14.61 -52.20
N LYS A 64 4.69 -13.78 -52.51
CA LYS A 64 4.52 -13.15 -53.80
C LYS A 64 5.62 -12.14 -54.11
N ALA A 65 5.97 -11.29 -53.16
CA ALA A 65 7.00 -10.25 -53.31
C ALA A 65 8.38 -10.83 -53.64
N VAL A 66 8.73 -11.97 -53.04
CA VAL A 66 10.00 -12.66 -53.33
C VAL A 66 9.89 -13.74 -54.41
N HIS A 67 8.78 -13.79 -55.12
CA HIS A 67 8.49 -14.80 -56.16
C HIS A 67 8.80 -16.24 -55.70
N ALA A 68 8.43 -16.56 -54.46
CA ALA A 68 8.71 -17.86 -53.83
C ALA A 68 8.00 -18.99 -54.61
N LYS A 69 8.75 -20.03 -54.96
CA LYS A 69 8.18 -21.31 -55.45
C LYS A 69 8.03 -22.33 -54.34
N TRP A 70 8.83 -22.19 -53.26
CA TRP A 70 8.83 -23.05 -52.10
C TRP A 70 8.89 -22.23 -50.83
N MET A 71 8.13 -22.63 -49.81
CA MET A 71 8.25 -22.14 -48.45
C MET A 71 8.76 -23.26 -47.56
N VAL A 72 9.75 -22.95 -46.71
CA VAL A 72 10.23 -23.87 -45.69
C VAL A 72 9.87 -23.33 -44.31
N THR A 73 9.19 -24.11 -43.50
CA THR A 73 8.77 -23.74 -42.17
C THR A 73 8.94 -24.90 -41.18
N LYS A 74 8.88 -24.62 -39.90
CA LYS A 74 8.82 -25.63 -38.84
C LYS A 74 7.39 -25.86 -38.36
N GLU A 75 7.12 -27.05 -37.89
CA GLU A 75 5.93 -27.37 -37.11
C GLU A 75 6.04 -26.72 -35.71
N SER A 76 5.59 -25.46 -35.58
CA SER A 76 5.82 -24.64 -34.37
C SER A 76 4.58 -24.47 -33.49
N GLY A 77 3.52 -25.24 -33.69
CA GLY A 77 2.26 -25.15 -32.97
C GLY A 77 1.53 -23.79 -33.14
N LYS A 78 0.44 -23.57 -32.40
CA LYS A 78 -0.40 -22.35 -32.48
C LYS A 78 0.38 -21.06 -32.21
N ALA A 79 1.22 -21.05 -31.19
CA ALA A 79 2.02 -19.87 -30.84
C ALA A 79 3.03 -19.44 -31.91
N GLY A 80 3.44 -20.34 -32.79
CA GLY A 80 4.38 -20.08 -33.88
C GLY A 80 3.72 -19.71 -35.21
N GLY A 81 2.40 -19.60 -35.28
CA GLY A 81 1.64 -19.25 -36.48
C GLY A 81 1.81 -20.29 -37.59
N PHE A 82 1.84 -21.57 -37.25
CA PHE A 82 2.05 -22.65 -38.24
C PHE A 82 0.86 -22.79 -39.18
N GLU A 83 -0.37 -22.76 -38.67
CA GLU A 83 -1.60 -22.88 -39.46
C GLU A 83 -1.74 -21.75 -40.48
N GLU A 84 -1.42 -20.51 -40.07
CA GLU A 84 -1.43 -19.33 -40.93
C GLU A 84 -0.41 -19.44 -42.07
N LYS A 85 0.75 -20.04 -41.84
CA LYS A 85 1.78 -20.26 -42.86
C LYS A 85 1.37 -21.34 -43.86
N VAL A 86 0.76 -22.44 -43.37
CA VAL A 86 0.23 -23.52 -44.21
C VAL A 86 -0.88 -23.00 -45.12
N SER A 87 -1.84 -22.29 -44.57
CA SER A 87 -2.95 -21.67 -45.31
C SER A 87 -2.43 -20.65 -46.32
N ALA A 88 -1.47 -19.81 -45.95
CA ALA A 88 -0.86 -18.82 -46.83
C ALA A 88 -0.11 -19.46 -47.99
N ALA A 89 0.66 -20.52 -47.77
CA ALA A 89 1.36 -21.25 -48.86
C ALA A 89 0.37 -21.84 -49.86
N LYS A 90 -0.71 -22.44 -49.39
CA LYS A 90 -1.79 -22.97 -50.25
C LYS A 90 -2.46 -21.87 -51.05
N LYS A 91 -2.80 -20.74 -50.41
CA LYS A 91 -3.44 -19.57 -51.06
C LYS A 91 -2.52 -18.91 -52.12
N ALA A 92 -1.22 -18.89 -51.84
CA ALA A 92 -0.23 -18.35 -52.79
C ALA A 92 0.19 -19.32 -53.91
N GLY A 93 -0.23 -20.57 -53.87
CA GLY A 93 0.19 -21.60 -54.82
C GLY A 93 1.67 -21.98 -54.68
N VAL A 94 2.24 -21.88 -53.49
CA VAL A 94 3.65 -22.11 -53.17
C VAL A 94 3.81 -23.52 -52.57
N GLY A 95 4.79 -24.30 -53.04
CA GLY A 95 5.12 -25.59 -52.45
C GLY A 95 5.56 -25.42 -50.98
N LEU A 96 5.13 -26.31 -50.11
CA LEU A 96 5.45 -26.25 -48.69
C LEU A 96 6.36 -27.41 -48.26
N VAL A 97 7.46 -27.08 -47.59
CA VAL A 97 8.32 -28.04 -46.88
C VAL A 97 8.19 -27.77 -45.40
N VAL A 98 7.73 -28.77 -44.68
CA VAL A 98 7.57 -28.69 -43.21
C VAL A 98 8.69 -29.50 -42.54
N ILE A 99 9.46 -28.86 -41.70
CA ILE A 99 10.39 -29.54 -40.80
C ILE A 99 9.59 -29.94 -39.56
N GLY A 100 9.32 -31.24 -39.41
CA GLY A 100 8.62 -31.81 -38.27
C GLY A 100 9.41 -31.66 -36.99
N ARG A 101 8.74 -31.78 -35.85
CA ARG A 101 9.41 -31.85 -34.56
C ARG A 101 10.15 -33.20 -34.46
N PRO A 102 11.37 -33.22 -33.90
CA PRO A 102 11.97 -34.49 -33.49
C PRO A 102 10.96 -35.25 -32.62
N VAL A 103 10.89 -36.54 -32.78
CA VAL A 103 10.17 -37.40 -31.83
C VAL A 103 11.01 -37.39 -30.56
N GLU A 104 10.66 -36.52 -29.64
CA GLU A 104 11.25 -36.54 -28.30
C GLU A 104 10.42 -37.52 -27.49
N GLU A 105 11.07 -38.51 -26.90
CA GLU A 105 10.48 -39.32 -25.84
C GLU A 105 10.41 -38.44 -24.59
N GLY A 106 9.36 -37.65 -24.50
CA GLY A 106 9.04 -36.83 -23.35
C GLY A 106 8.12 -37.60 -22.40
N ILE A 107 8.24 -37.29 -21.14
CA ILE A 107 7.30 -37.71 -20.11
C ILE A 107 6.24 -36.62 -19.89
N SER A 108 5.07 -36.95 -19.37
CA SER A 108 4.06 -35.97 -19.01
C SER A 108 4.59 -35.01 -17.95
N LEU A 109 3.94 -33.85 -17.77
CA LEU A 109 4.34 -32.90 -16.73
C LEU A 109 4.30 -33.56 -15.33
N GLU A 110 3.28 -34.37 -15.07
CA GLU A 110 3.12 -35.12 -13.84
C GLU A 110 4.26 -36.14 -13.63
N GLU A 111 4.59 -36.90 -14.67
CA GLU A 111 5.71 -37.86 -14.65
C GLU A 111 7.05 -37.13 -14.51
N GLY A 112 7.21 -35.97 -15.17
CA GLY A 112 8.42 -35.15 -15.04
C GLY A 112 8.59 -34.58 -13.63
N ILE A 113 7.50 -34.14 -12.98
CA ILE A 113 7.51 -33.72 -11.59
C ILE A 113 7.87 -34.89 -10.68
N ALA A 114 7.25 -36.06 -10.86
CA ALA A 114 7.52 -37.26 -10.07
C ALA A 114 8.99 -37.71 -10.24
N TYR A 115 9.51 -37.69 -11.46
CA TYR A 115 10.92 -38.01 -11.73
C TYR A 115 11.89 -37.04 -11.04
N LEU A 116 11.60 -35.73 -11.07
CA LEU A 116 12.43 -34.73 -10.38
C LEU A 116 12.34 -34.88 -8.85
N GLU A 117 11.14 -35.18 -8.33
CA GLU A 117 10.94 -35.46 -6.91
C GLU A 117 11.75 -36.67 -6.44
N GLU A 118 11.79 -37.75 -7.24
CA GLU A 118 12.50 -38.98 -6.91
C GLU A 118 14.02 -38.82 -7.05
N HIS A 119 14.52 -38.21 -8.14
CA HIS A 119 15.95 -38.20 -8.47
C HIS A 119 16.73 -37.04 -7.84
N PHE A 120 16.09 -35.93 -7.55
CA PHE A 120 16.76 -34.75 -6.99
C PHE A 120 16.41 -34.47 -5.53
N ALA A 121 15.63 -35.37 -4.91
CA ALA A 121 15.05 -35.14 -3.59
C ALA A 121 14.42 -33.74 -3.48
N LEU A 122 14.02 -33.18 -4.64
CA LEU A 122 13.19 -32.01 -4.73
C LEU A 122 11.78 -32.40 -4.32
N GLY A 123 11.70 -33.18 -3.24
CA GLY A 123 10.39 -33.42 -2.71
C GLY A 123 9.69 -32.10 -2.64
N ARG A 124 8.47 -32.01 -3.19
CA ARG A 124 7.39 -31.42 -2.45
C ARG A 124 7.16 -32.28 -1.19
N SER A 125 8.26 -32.49 -0.48
CA SER A 125 8.16 -32.47 0.92
C SER A 125 7.98 -30.96 1.22
N VAL A 126 6.78 -30.54 1.26
CA VAL A 126 6.26 -30.54 2.61
C VAL A 126 6.75 -31.85 3.24
N LYS A 127 8.05 -31.92 3.58
CA LYS A 127 8.49 -32.77 4.67
C LYS A 127 7.45 -32.47 5.70
N ASN A 128 6.62 -33.45 6.00
CA ASN A 128 5.94 -33.50 7.27
C ASN A 128 7.09 -33.36 8.28
N SER A 129 7.41 -32.12 8.59
CA SER A 129 8.49 -31.76 9.51
C SER A 129 8.07 -32.11 10.94
N GLY A 130 7.08 -32.97 11.10
CA GLY A 130 6.37 -33.17 12.34
C GLY A 130 5.58 -31.93 12.80
N LYS A 131 5.57 -30.85 11.98
CA LYS A 131 4.86 -29.61 12.29
C LYS A 131 3.43 -29.68 11.80
N ARG A 132 2.51 -29.25 12.63
CA ARG A 132 1.07 -29.17 12.31
C ARG A 132 0.81 -28.04 11.31
N GLN A 133 -0.15 -28.24 10.40
CA GLN A 133 -0.48 -27.27 9.36
C GLN A 133 -1.56 -26.30 9.86
N VAL A 134 -1.32 -25.02 9.76
CA VAL A 134 -2.29 -23.97 10.07
C VAL A 134 -2.53 -23.11 8.84
N PHE A 135 -3.78 -23.05 8.38
CA PHE A 135 -4.21 -22.20 7.28
C PHE A 135 -4.98 -21.00 7.83
N LEU A 136 -4.40 -19.80 7.74
CA LEU A 136 -5.08 -18.57 8.12
C LEU A 136 -5.91 -18.10 6.93
N ILE A 137 -7.22 -18.23 7.03
CA ILE A 137 -8.14 -18.09 5.90
C ILE A 137 -8.96 -16.81 6.03
N GLY A 138 -8.91 -15.94 5.02
CA GLY A 138 -9.84 -14.83 4.90
C GLY A 138 -11.25 -15.32 4.56
N THR A 139 -12.21 -15.09 5.46
CA THR A 139 -13.60 -15.60 5.30
C THR A 139 -14.47 -14.72 4.41
N GLY A 140 -13.90 -13.67 3.84
CA GLY A 140 -14.66 -12.72 3.03
C GLY A 140 -15.54 -11.79 3.86
N PRO A 141 -16.43 -11.02 3.22
CA PRO A 141 -17.23 -9.98 3.86
C PRO A 141 -18.39 -10.49 4.71
N GLY A 142 -18.69 -11.81 4.69
CA GLY A 142 -19.71 -12.37 5.57
C GLY A 142 -20.39 -13.64 5.03
N SER A 143 -20.74 -13.70 3.75
CA SER A 143 -21.40 -14.85 3.15
C SER A 143 -20.41 -15.90 2.65
N GLU A 144 -20.74 -17.18 2.84
CA GLU A 144 -19.96 -18.33 2.34
C GLU A 144 -19.77 -18.31 0.81
N SER A 145 -20.69 -17.68 0.06
CA SER A 145 -20.57 -17.56 -1.38
C SER A 145 -19.34 -16.74 -1.82
N TYR A 146 -18.76 -15.96 -0.91
CA TYR A 146 -17.56 -15.15 -1.13
C TYR A 146 -16.28 -15.80 -0.56
N LEU A 147 -16.34 -17.05 -0.09
CA LEU A 147 -15.13 -17.82 0.19
C LEU A 147 -14.42 -18.17 -1.11
N THR A 148 -13.10 -18.06 -1.12
CA THR A 148 -12.29 -18.49 -2.25
C THR A 148 -12.34 -20.01 -2.42
N GLY A 149 -12.14 -20.51 -3.64
CA GLY A 149 -12.11 -21.94 -3.89
C GLY A 149 -11.02 -22.67 -3.09
N GLU A 150 -9.88 -22.01 -2.84
CA GLU A 150 -8.81 -22.58 -2.01
C GLU A 150 -9.20 -22.62 -0.53
N ALA A 151 -9.84 -21.56 -0.02
CA ALA A 151 -10.36 -21.54 1.34
C ALA A 151 -11.34 -22.72 1.60
N LYS A 152 -12.29 -22.95 0.69
CA LYS A 152 -13.24 -24.07 0.77
C LYS A 152 -12.53 -25.43 0.83
N LYS A 153 -11.54 -25.66 -0.04
CA LYS A 153 -10.76 -26.91 -0.04
C LYS A 153 -10.04 -27.17 1.28
N ARG A 154 -9.53 -26.14 1.94
CA ARG A 154 -8.82 -26.29 3.23
C ARG A 154 -9.82 -26.53 4.36
N LEU A 155 -10.94 -25.81 4.36
CA LEU A 155 -12.02 -25.98 5.33
C LEU A 155 -12.62 -27.39 5.29
N ASP A 156 -12.81 -27.94 4.10
CA ASP A 156 -13.31 -29.33 3.94
C ASP A 156 -12.38 -30.38 4.59
N LYS A 157 -11.07 -30.10 4.63
CA LYS A 157 -10.05 -31.08 5.06
C LYS A 157 -9.49 -30.83 6.46
N CYS A 158 -9.86 -29.71 7.12
CA CYS A 158 -9.31 -29.40 8.43
C CYS A 158 -9.95 -30.26 9.54
N ASP A 159 -9.18 -30.41 10.63
CA ASP A 159 -9.62 -31.08 11.85
C ASP A 159 -10.36 -30.11 12.78
N LEU A 160 -9.99 -28.83 12.72
CA LEU A 160 -10.50 -27.78 13.60
C LEU A 160 -10.56 -26.42 12.88
N ILE A 161 -11.61 -25.66 13.15
CA ILE A 161 -11.69 -24.24 12.80
C ILE A 161 -11.51 -23.41 14.07
N VAL A 162 -10.59 -22.43 14.05
CA VAL A 162 -10.39 -21.50 15.16
C VAL A 162 -10.64 -20.08 14.69
N GLY A 163 -11.16 -19.20 15.54
CA GLY A 163 -11.38 -17.80 15.21
C GLY A 163 -12.40 -17.12 16.11
N ALA A 164 -12.65 -15.83 15.84
CA ALA A 164 -13.70 -15.10 16.53
C ALA A 164 -15.09 -15.71 16.22
N SER A 165 -15.99 -15.70 17.21
CA SER A 165 -17.35 -16.31 17.11
C SER A 165 -18.07 -15.96 15.82
N ARG A 166 -17.97 -14.69 15.38
CA ARG A 166 -18.58 -14.25 14.12
C ARG A 166 -18.01 -14.95 12.89
N CYS A 167 -16.68 -15.11 12.82
CA CYS A 167 -16.02 -15.72 11.67
C CYS A 167 -16.29 -17.23 11.59
N VAL A 168 -16.30 -17.89 12.73
CA VAL A 168 -16.54 -19.34 12.77
C VAL A 168 -18.01 -19.70 12.48
N ARG A 169 -18.98 -18.87 12.91
CA ARG A 169 -20.41 -19.06 12.58
C ARG A 169 -20.69 -19.03 11.08
N GLN A 170 -19.96 -18.22 10.32
CA GLN A 170 -20.07 -18.18 8.86
C GLN A 170 -19.64 -19.48 8.19
N LEU A 171 -18.98 -20.38 8.93
CA LEU A 171 -18.41 -21.63 8.43
C LEU A 171 -19.13 -22.88 8.99
N GLU A 172 -20.28 -22.71 9.61
CA GLU A 172 -21.07 -23.83 10.21
C GLU A 172 -21.44 -24.90 9.18
N SER A 173 -21.63 -24.52 7.91
CA SER A 173 -21.93 -25.46 6.81
C SER A 173 -20.85 -26.51 6.56
N PHE A 174 -19.60 -26.27 7.01
CA PHE A 174 -18.50 -27.23 6.91
C PHE A 174 -18.56 -28.33 7.99
N HIS A 175 -19.43 -28.19 8.98
CA HIS A 175 -19.63 -29.18 10.06
C HIS A 175 -18.34 -29.63 10.75
N LYS A 176 -17.40 -28.71 10.97
CA LYS A 176 -16.10 -28.97 11.63
C LYS A 176 -16.16 -28.61 13.12
N PRO A 177 -15.35 -29.28 13.95
CA PRO A 177 -15.11 -28.81 15.32
C PRO A 177 -14.64 -27.34 15.32
N VAL A 178 -15.06 -26.56 16.31
CA VAL A 178 -14.80 -25.14 16.40
C VAL A 178 -14.21 -24.78 17.77
N PHE A 179 -13.17 -23.93 17.76
CA PHE A 179 -12.68 -23.26 18.96
C PHE A 179 -12.79 -21.74 18.81
N GLU A 180 -13.73 -21.16 19.56
CA GLU A 180 -14.00 -19.72 19.51
C GLU A 180 -12.99 -18.94 20.35
N ALA A 181 -12.07 -18.25 19.71
CA ALA A 181 -11.13 -17.32 20.33
C ALA A 181 -10.63 -16.28 19.33
N TYR A 182 -10.30 -15.06 19.82
CA TYR A 182 -9.70 -14.00 19.00
C TYR A 182 -8.28 -13.60 19.44
N GLN A 183 -7.86 -14.07 20.64
CA GLN A 183 -6.55 -13.79 21.19
C GLN A 183 -5.54 -14.80 20.66
N PRO A 184 -4.46 -14.37 19.95
CA PRO A 184 -3.50 -15.27 19.35
C PRO A 184 -2.87 -16.28 20.32
N GLU A 185 -2.47 -15.82 21.51
CA GLU A 185 -1.86 -16.68 22.53
C GLU A 185 -2.84 -17.75 23.02
N LYS A 186 -4.11 -17.38 23.24
CA LYS A 186 -5.14 -18.33 23.68
C LYS A 186 -5.39 -19.42 22.62
N ILE A 187 -5.35 -19.06 21.34
CA ILE A 187 -5.45 -20.03 20.24
C ILE A 187 -4.23 -20.96 20.25
N ALA A 188 -3.03 -20.41 20.35
CA ALA A 188 -1.80 -21.19 20.37
C ALA A 188 -1.76 -22.16 21.58
N ASP A 189 -2.14 -21.71 22.79
CA ASP A 189 -2.20 -22.53 23.98
C ASP A 189 -3.19 -23.68 23.84
N TYR A 190 -4.37 -23.42 23.25
CA TYR A 190 -5.35 -24.46 22.96
C TYR A 190 -4.79 -25.49 21.99
N LEU A 191 -4.16 -25.05 20.90
CA LEU A 191 -3.57 -25.96 19.93
C LEU A 191 -2.41 -26.77 20.52
N ASP A 192 -1.58 -26.21 21.40
CA ASP A 192 -0.50 -26.94 22.07
C ASP A 192 -1.05 -28.02 23.03
N ALA A 193 -2.21 -27.76 23.64
CA ALA A 193 -2.89 -28.73 24.51
C ALA A 193 -3.58 -29.89 23.72
N HIS A 194 -3.75 -29.77 22.38
CA HIS A 194 -4.42 -30.74 21.52
C HIS A 194 -3.50 -31.19 20.36
N PRO A 195 -2.45 -31.97 20.67
CA PRO A 195 -1.47 -32.42 19.67
C PRO A 195 -2.03 -33.37 18.60
N GLU A 196 -3.20 -33.95 18.80
CA GLU A 196 -3.92 -34.79 17.86
C GLU A 196 -4.43 -34.01 16.63
N LEU A 197 -4.65 -32.69 16.75
CA LEU A 197 -5.10 -31.83 15.66
C LEU A 197 -3.93 -31.52 14.73
N GLN A 198 -3.98 -31.97 13.48
CA GLN A 198 -2.88 -31.84 12.52
C GLN A 198 -3.10 -30.73 11.48
N VAL A 199 -4.36 -30.52 11.07
CA VAL A 199 -4.74 -29.54 10.05
C VAL A 199 -5.74 -28.56 10.65
N ILE A 200 -5.35 -27.32 10.84
CA ILE A 200 -6.14 -26.30 11.50
C ILE A 200 -6.44 -25.14 10.52
N CYS A 201 -7.68 -24.67 10.51
CA CYS A 201 -8.09 -23.48 9.77
C CYS A 201 -8.36 -22.33 10.73
N GLY A 202 -7.60 -21.24 10.63
CA GLY A 202 -7.87 -19.98 11.34
C GLY A 202 -8.78 -19.08 10.51
N ALA A 203 -9.99 -18.83 11.00
CA ALA A 203 -11.00 -17.99 10.33
C ALA A 203 -10.74 -16.50 10.61
N MET A 204 -10.29 -15.76 9.60
CA MET A 204 -10.00 -14.32 9.66
C MET A 204 -11.09 -13.55 8.92
N SER A 205 -11.58 -12.46 9.53
CA SER A 205 -12.62 -11.62 8.91
C SER A 205 -12.09 -10.92 7.66
N GLY A 206 -12.87 -10.90 6.60
CA GLY A 206 -12.54 -10.19 5.36
C GLY A 206 -11.36 -10.83 4.62
N ASP A 207 -10.44 -9.99 4.21
CA ASP A 207 -9.14 -10.37 3.65
C ASP A 207 -8.06 -10.45 4.74
N THR A 208 -7.16 -11.40 4.64
CA THR A 208 -6.08 -11.62 5.62
C THR A 208 -5.05 -10.50 5.68
N GLY A 209 -4.94 -9.66 4.64
CA GLY A 209 -4.02 -8.54 4.54
C GLY A 209 -4.65 -7.17 4.91
N PHE A 210 -5.97 -7.11 5.17
CA PHE A 210 -6.65 -5.85 5.42
C PHE A 210 -7.18 -5.76 6.86
N TYR A 211 -6.42 -5.11 7.75
CA TYR A 211 -6.72 -4.96 9.19
C TYR A 211 -7.10 -6.27 9.88
N SER A 212 -6.41 -7.35 9.53
CA SER A 212 -6.69 -8.71 10.00
C SER A 212 -5.81 -9.11 11.18
N ALA A 213 -6.28 -10.06 11.98
CA ALA A 213 -5.51 -10.69 13.03
C ALA A 213 -4.52 -11.77 12.50
N ALA A 214 -4.50 -12.03 11.20
CA ALA A 214 -3.70 -13.10 10.60
C ALA A 214 -2.21 -12.95 10.88
N GLU A 215 -1.65 -11.74 10.71
CA GLU A 215 -0.24 -11.45 10.99
C GLU A 215 0.14 -11.78 12.44
N LYS A 216 -0.67 -11.30 13.40
CA LYS A 216 -0.40 -11.52 14.83
C LYS A 216 -0.48 -12.99 15.21
N LEU A 217 -1.48 -13.70 14.73
CA LEU A 217 -1.63 -15.14 15.01
C LEU A 217 -0.52 -15.93 14.33
N GLY A 218 -0.18 -15.62 13.08
CA GLY A 218 0.93 -16.25 12.35
C GLY A 218 2.24 -16.10 13.11
N ALA A 219 2.59 -14.89 13.54
CA ALA A 219 3.81 -14.61 14.30
C ALA A 219 3.87 -15.38 15.64
N VAL A 220 2.74 -15.54 16.33
CA VAL A 220 2.67 -16.34 17.57
C VAL A 220 2.93 -17.81 17.27
N LEU A 221 2.28 -18.38 16.28
CA LEU A 221 2.41 -19.80 15.90
C LEU A 221 3.82 -20.12 15.38
N GLU A 222 4.41 -19.23 14.59
CA GLU A 222 5.78 -19.38 14.10
C GLU A 222 6.81 -19.39 15.27
N ARG A 223 6.63 -18.50 16.25
CA ARG A 223 7.49 -18.49 17.46
C ARG A 223 7.39 -19.76 18.28
N ARG A 224 6.22 -20.41 18.32
CA ARG A 224 6.06 -21.74 18.99
C ARG A 224 6.86 -22.83 18.31
N GLY A 225 7.17 -22.69 17.02
CA GLY A 225 8.05 -23.60 16.27
C GLY A 225 7.41 -24.93 15.82
N ASN A 226 6.23 -25.28 16.30
CA ASN A 226 5.55 -26.56 16.06
C ASN A 226 4.54 -26.50 14.91
N TYR A 227 4.45 -25.35 14.21
CA TYR A 227 3.47 -25.10 13.18
C TYR A 227 4.10 -24.69 11.86
N THR A 228 3.47 -25.09 10.77
CA THR A 228 3.68 -24.49 9.45
C THR A 228 2.45 -23.65 9.15
N VAL A 229 2.64 -22.34 8.96
CA VAL A 229 1.55 -21.40 8.73
C VAL A 229 1.50 -21.02 7.25
N GLU A 230 0.32 -21.16 6.64
CA GLU A 230 0.02 -20.69 5.29
C GLU A 230 -1.14 -19.70 5.38
N VAL A 231 -1.02 -18.57 4.66
CA VAL A 231 -2.04 -17.53 4.64
C VAL A 231 -2.81 -17.61 3.32
N ILE A 232 -4.14 -17.72 3.40
CA ILE A 232 -5.03 -17.77 2.26
C ILE A 232 -5.87 -16.50 2.22
N PRO A 233 -5.75 -15.68 1.14
CA PRO A 233 -6.49 -14.43 1.04
C PRO A 233 -8.00 -14.63 0.98
N GLY A 234 -8.74 -13.66 1.44
CA GLY A 234 -10.19 -13.57 1.31
C GLY A 234 -10.61 -12.39 0.44
N ILE A 235 -11.89 -12.32 0.11
CA ILE A 235 -12.45 -11.14 -0.55
C ILE A 235 -12.61 -10.04 0.50
N SER A 236 -11.92 -8.91 0.30
CA SER A 236 -12.02 -7.77 1.18
C SER A 236 -13.41 -7.12 1.12
N SER A 237 -13.90 -6.61 2.27
CA SER A 237 -15.08 -5.76 2.32
C SER A 237 -14.93 -4.51 1.43
N VAL A 238 -13.71 -4.01 1.24
CA VAL A 238 -13.40 -2.92 0.30
C VAL A 238 -13.81 -3.32 -1.12
N GLY A 239 -13.27 -4.42 -1.63
CA GLY A 239 -13.55 -4.87 -3.01
C GLY A 239 -15.03 -5.14 -3.23
N TYR A 240 -15.69 -5.80 -2.27
CA TYR A 240 -17.12 -6.05 -2.33
C TYR A 240 -17.95 -4.77 -2.36
N PHE A 241 -17.72 -3.87 -1.39
CA PHE A 241 -18.48 -2.64 -1.25
C PHE A 241 -18.33 -1.73 -2.47
N PHE A 242 -17.10 -1.53 -2.95
CA PHE A 242 -16.85 -0.68 -4.11
C PHE A 242 -17.46 -1.25 -5.40
N ALA A 243 -17.52 -2.57 -5.57
CA ALA A 243 -18.23 -3.20 -6.66
C ALA A 243 -19.74 -2.87 -6.60
N LYS A 244 -20.35 -2.90 -5.41
CA LYS A 244 -21.77 -2.57 -5.22
C LYS A 244 -22.09 -1.12 -5.52
N ILE A 245 -21.26 -0.17 -5.10
CA ILE A 245 -21.45 1.25 -5.39
C ILE A 245 -20.95 1.68 -6.77
N ARG A 246 -20.35 0.76 -7.55
CA ARG A 246 -19.80 0.97 -8.89
C ARG A 246 -18.78 2.11 -8.94
N ARG A 247 -17.81 2.05 -8.03
CA ARG A 247 -16.69 3.00 -7.93
C ARG A 247 -15.36 2.23 -7.96
N PRO A 248 -14.28 2.79 -8.52
CA PRO A 248 -12.93 2.31 -8.29
C PRO A 248 -12.50 2.67 -6.86
N TRP A 249 -11.67 1.84 -6.24
CA TRP A 249 -11.17 2.08 -4.88
C TRP A 249 -9.68 2.41 -4.82
N ASP A 250 -8.98 2.32 -5.94
CA ASP A 250 -7.55 2.58 -6.08
C ASP A 250 -7.12 4.00 -5.68
N HIS A 251 -8.05 4.96 -5.72
CA HIS A 251 -7.82 6.35 -5.30
C HIS A 251 -8.28 6.65 -3.88
N ALA A 252 -8.99 5.73 -3.24
CA ALA A 252 -9.51 5.95 -1.90
C ALA A 252 -8.43 5.68 -0.86
N LYS A 253 -8.23 6.62 0.07
CA LYS A 253 -7.44 6.34 1.27
C LYS A 253 -8.23 5.43 2.19
N LEU A 254 -7.57 4.39 2.71
CA LEU A 254 -8.20 3.37 3.53
C LEU A 254 -7.90 3.62 5.00
N PHE A 255 -8.96 3.70 5.81
CA PHE A 255 -8.87 3.90 7.26
C PHE A 255 -9.62 2.82 8.01
N SER A 256 -9.18 2.53 9.24
CA SER A 256 -9.92 1.70 10.19
C SER A 256 -10.10 2.45 11.51
N MET A 257 -11.34 2.51 11.97
CA MET A 257 -11.68 3.08 13.28
C MET A 257 -11.53 2.07 14.43
N HIS A 258 -11.13 0.82 14.13
CA HIS A 258 -10.87 -0.18 15.15
C HIS A 258 -9.52 0.10 15.82
N GLY A 259 -9.54 0.92 16.88
CA GLY A 259 -8.42 1.10 17.79
C GLY A 259 -7.62 2.40 17.71
N GLN A 260 -7.82 3.26 16.72
CA GLN A 260 -7.19 4.59 16.66
C GLN A 260 -8.11 5.62 15.99
N ALA A 261 -8.12 6.85 16.54
CA ALA A 261 -8.71 7.98 15.83
C ALA A 261 -7.77 8.37 14.67
N ALA A 262 -8.24 8.27 13.45
CA ALA A 262 -7.48 8.67 12.27
C ALA A 262 -7.85 10.10 11.84
N ASN A 263 -6.89 10.81 11.25
CA ASN A 263 -7.12 12.13 10.64
C ASN A 263 -7.83 12.02 9.27
N PHE A 264 -8.82 11.14 9.16
CA PHE A 264 -9.45 10.81 7.88
C PHE A 264 -10.01 12.05 7.16
N ALA A 265 -10.56 13.01 7.90
CA ALA A 265 -11.13 14.23 7.31
C ALA A 265 -10.07 15.15 6.70
N LEU A 266 -8.87 15.19 7.28
CA LEU A 266 -7.73 15.89 6.72
C LEU A 266 -7.28 15.23 5.40
N GLU A 267 -7.16 13.92 5.41
CA GLU A 267 -6.77 13.18 4.21
C GLU A 267 -7.86 13.22 3.15
N LEU A 268 -9.13 13.20 3.53
CA LEU A 268 -10.25 13.42 2.62
C LEU A 268 -10.16 14.80 1.93
N LYS A 269 -9.77 15.86 2.66
CA LYS A 269 -9.50 17.18 2.06
C LYS A 269 -8.31 17.17 1.09
N ARG A 270 -7.36 16.26 1.24
CA ARG A 270 -6.19 16.12 0.36
C ARG A 270 -6.50 15.28 -0.87
N SER A 271 -6.90 14.04 -0.65
CA SER A 271 -7.11 13.03 -1.69
C SER A 271 -8.46 13.18 -2.41
N GLY A 272 -9.48 13.67 -1.70
CA GLY A 272 -10.86 13.81 -2.15
C GLY A 272 -11.70 12.57 -1.97
N SER A 273 -11.12 11.47 -1.55
CA SER A 273 -11.87 10.26 -1.25
C SER A 273 -11.21 9.44 -0.14
N ALA A 274 -12.05 8.88 0.73
CA ALA A 274 -11.60 8.05 1.84
C ALA A 274 -12.60 6.92 2.09
N PHE A 275 -12.08 5.71 2.33
CA PHE A 275 -12.86 4.57 2.79
C PHE A 275 -12.55 4.33 4.27
N ILE A 276 -13.58 4.13 5.07
CA ILE A 276 -13.48 3.99 6.51
C ILE A 276 -14.15 2.68 6.91
N LEU A 277 -13.35 1.76 7.46
CA LEU A 277 -13.82 0.53 8.07
C LEU A 277 -14.15 0.80 9.53
N GLY A 278 -15.34 0.42 9.98
CA GLY A 278 -15.74 0.66 11.35
C GLY A 278 -17.00 -0.11 11.75
N GLY A 279 -17.75 0.49 12.64
CA GLY A 279 -19.00 -0.03 13.18
C GLY A 279 -19.19 0.31 14.65
N GLY A 280 -20.39 0.03 15.14
CA GLY A 280 -20.81 0.39 16.49
C GLY A 280 -21.61 1.69 16.56
N ALA A 281 -22.30 1.88 17.67
CA ALA A 281 -23.35 2.91 17.82
C ALA A 281 -22.88 4.33 17.46
N ASP A 282 -21.63 4.67 17.78
CA ASP A 282 -21.09 6.04 17.63
C ASP A 282 -20.32 6.24 16.32
N PHE A 283 -20.28 5.23 15.43
CA PHE A 283 -19.49 5.27 14.19
C PHE A 283 -19.84 6.47 13.32
N TYR A 284 -21.11 6.62 12.97
CA TYR A 284 -21.56 7.75 12.14
C TYR A 284 -21.47 9.08 12.88
N GLU A 285 -21.82 9.11 14.16
CA GLU A 285 -21.73 10.33 14.99
C GLU A 285 -20.30 10.89 14.98
N THR A 286 -19.31 10.02 15.22
CA THR A 286 -17.89 10.41 15.25
C THR A 286 -17.42 10.97 13.92
N ILE A 287 -17.68 10.26 12.81
CA ILE A 287 -17.20 10.65 11.48
C ILE A 287 -17.91 11.88 10.98
N CYS A 288 -19.23 11.90 11.05
CA CYS A 288 -20.02 13.01 10.56
C CYS A 288 -19.83 14.26 11.41
N GLY A 289 -19.66 14.11 12.74
CA GLY A 289 -19.29 15.21 13.63
C GLY A 289 -18.00 15.91 13.17
N GLN A 290 -16.95 15.15 12.89
CA GLN A 290 -15.69 15.71 12.37
C GLN A 290 -15.89 16.42 11.02
N LEU A 291 -16.64 15.84 10.09
CA LEU A 291 -16.90 16.45 8.78
C LEU A 291 -17.66 17.77 8.91
N ILE A 292 -18.71 17.81 9.75
CA ILE A 292 -19.51 19.01 10.00
C ILE A 292 -18.68 20.11 10.69
N ASP A 293 -17.92 19.75 11.73
CA ASP A 293 -17.01 20.67 12.44
C ASP A 293 -15.97 21.33 11.51
N LEU A 294 -15.61 20.66 10.40
CA LEU A 294 -14.69 21.16 9.37
C LEU A 294 -15.34 21.90 8.22
N GLY A 295 -16.65 22.11 8.25
CA GLY A 295 -17.41 22.69 7.16
C GLY A 295 -17.46 21.81 5.90
N MET A 296 -17.45 20.47 6.10
CA MET A 296 -17.51 19.48 5.02
C MET A 296 -18.87 18.76 4.97
N GLN A 297 -19.95 19.43 5.36
CA GLN A 297 -21.32 18.87 5.37
C GLN A 297 -21.82 18.43 3.98
N GLU A 298 -21.26 18.98 2.91
CA GLU A 298 -21.58 18.61 1.52
C GLU A 298 -20.82 17.34 1.04
N THR A 299 -20.09 16.67 1.93
CA THR A 299 -19.41 15.42 1.61
C THR A 299 -20.45 14.37 1.23
N LYS A 300 -20.27 13.74 0.07
CA LYS A 300 -21.11 12.62 -0.34
C LYS A 300 -20.63 11.35 0.35
N LEU A 301 -21.53 10.71 1.09
CA LEU A 301 -21.26 9.48 1.82
C LEU A 301 -21.99 8.31 1.16
N PHE A 302 -21.27 7.20 1.00
CA PHE A 302 -21.82 5.90 0.67
C PHE A 302 -21.62 5.00 1.89
N ALA A 303 -22.70 4.52 2.46
CA ALA A 303 -22.66 3.64 3.62
C ALA A 303 -22.97 2.21 3.22
N GLY A 304 -22.25 1.26 3.84
CA GLY A 304 -22.50 -0.16 3.73
C GLY A 304 -22.63 -0.78 5.11
N GLU A 305 -23.72 -1.44 5.39
CA GLU A 305 -24.02 -2.10 6.66
C GLU A 305 -24.24 -3.58 6.41
N ASN A 306 -23.68 -4.43 7.28
CA ASN A 306 -23.85 -5.90 7.27
C ASN A 306 -23.64 -6.52 5.88
N LEU A 307 -22.56 -6.11 5.22
CA LEU A 307 -22.27 -6.51 3.83
C LEU A 307 -22.35 -8.03 3.66
N THR A 308 -23.05 -8.47 2.61
CA THR A 308 -23.33 -9.87 2.23
C THR A 308 -24.25 -10.65 3.17
N LEU A 309 -24.70 -10.08 4.26
CA LEU A 309 -25.69 -10.71 5.16
C LEU A 309 -27.11 -10.42 4.67
N GLU A 310 -28.10 -11.12 5.25
CA GLU A 310 -29.51 -10.98 4.86
C GLU A 310 -30.06 -9.55 5.07
N ASP A 311 -29.53 -8.83 6.04
CA ASP A 311 -29.86 -7.47 6.39
C ASP A 311 -28.89 -6.42 5.80
N GLU A 312 -28.20 -6.79 4.70
CA GLU A 312 -27.31 -5.86 3.97
C GLU A 312 -28.06 -4.58 3.59
N GLN A 313 -27.48 -3.43 3.93
CA GLN A 313 -27.92 -2.14 3.46
C GLN A 313 -26.78 -1.38 2.81
N ILE A 314 -27.03 -0.84 1.62
CA ILE A 314 -26.10 0.04 0.92
C ILE A 314 -26.89 1.26 0.46
N PHE A 315 -26.49 2.44 0.94
CA PHE A 315 -27.20 3.68 0.65
C PHE A 315 -26.25 4.88 0.54
N THR A 316 -26.74 5.97 -0.03
CA THR A 316 -26.03 7.24 -0.13
C THR A 316 -26.66 8.24 0.83
N SER A 317 -25.84 9.10 1.45
CA SER A 317 -26.28 10.09 2.42
C SER A 317 -25.32 11.29 2.47
N THR A 318 -25.62 12.26 3.32
CA THR A 318 -24.74 13.36 3.72
C THR A 318 -24.38 13.24 5.20
N PRO A 319 -23.35 13.94 5.69
CA PRO A 319 -23.02 13.94 7.11
C PRO A 319 -24.18 14.35 8.02
N GLU A 320 -24.99 15.33 7.63
CA GLU A 320 -26.11 15.82 8.43
C GLU A 320 -27.26 14.80 8.50
N GLU A 321 -27.53 14.10 7.41
CA GLU A 321 -28.62 13.12 7.34
C GLU A 321 -28.33 11.85 8.13
N ILE A 322 -27.08 11.38 8.16
CA ILE A 322 -26.72 10.11 8.79
C ILE A 322 -26.23 10.25 10.23
N LYS A 323 -25.80 11.43 10.68
CA LYS A 323 -25.17 11.68 11.98
C LYS A 323 -25.97 11.10 13.11
N GLY A 324 -27.14 11.14 13.31
CA GLY A 324 -27.92 10.56 14.42
C GLY A 324 -28.23 9.06 14.31
N ARG A 325 -27.85 8.41 13.20
CA ARG A 325 -28.10 6.99 12.96
C ARG A 325 -27.11 6.12 13.72
N LYS A 326 -27.60 5.08 14.39
CA LYS A 326 -26.74 4.05 15.02
C LYS A 326 -26.29 3.07 13.94
N ALA A 327 -24.98 2.94 13.78
CA ALA A 327 -24.43 1.95 12.87
C ALA A 327 -24.44 0.55 13.52
N PRO A 328 -24.61 -0.54 12.75
CA PRO A 328 -24.36 -1.88 13.24
C PRO A 328 -22.86 -2.09 13.55
N SER A 329 -22.51 -3.22 14.17
CA SER A 329 -21.12 -3.56 14.46
C SER A 329 -20.25 -3.73 13.21
N LEU A 330 -20.88 -3.99 12.06
CA LEU A 330 -20.27 -4.15 10.74
C LEU A 330 -20.76 -3.04 9.84
N ALA A 331 -19.99 -1.96 9.76
CA ALA A 331 -20.28 -0.85 8.88
C ALA A 331 -19.03 -0.38 8.16
N VAL A 332 -19.21 0.09 6.96
CA VAL A 332 -18.19 0.77 6.17
C VAL A 332 -18.75 2.07 5.63
N LEU A 333 -17.87 3.04 5.40
CA LEU A 333 -18.22 4.33 4.87
C LEU A 333 -17.21 4.72 3.78
N TYR A 334 -17.69 5.15 2.63
CA TYR A 334 -16.86 5.78 1.62
C TYR A 334 -17.31 7.22 1.46
N ALA A 335 -16.38 8.16 1.57
CA ALA A 335 -16.62 9.59 1.49
C ALA A 335 -15.98 10.16 0.22
N GLU A 336 -16.74 10.95 -0.54
CA GLU A 336 -16.28 11.75 -1.68
C GLU A 336 -16.40 13.24 -1.35
N TRP A 337 -15.27 13.95 -1.37
CA TRP A 337 -15.20 15.40 -1.18
C TRP A 337 -14.91 16.12 -2.47
N THR A 338 -15.82 16.97 -2.90
CA THR A 338 -15.72 17.78 -4.13
C THR A 338 -15.41 19.25 -3.88
N GLY A 339 -15.37 19.66 -2.61
CA GLY A 339 -15.03 21.02 -2.22
C GLY A 339 -13.54 21.36 -2.32
N PRO A 340 -13.12 22.51 -1.80
CA PRO A 340 -11.73 22.96 -1.89
C PRO A 340 -10.76 21.94 -1.32
N ARG A 341 -9.72 21.61 -2.09
CA ARG A 341 -8.64 20.71 -1.68
C ARG A 341 -7.65 21.43 -0.78
N ARG A 342 -7.07 20.71 0.18
CA ARG A 342 -5.94 21.23 0.93
C ARG A 342 -4.68 21.22 0.06
N PRO A 343 -3.88 22.33 0.04
CA PRO A 343 -2.58 22.31 -0.60
C PRO A 343 -1.67 21.18 -0.07
N LEU A 344 -0.86 20.59 -0.93
CA LEU A 344 0.12 19.56 -0.54
C LEU A 344 1.30 20.14 0.25
N SER A 345 1.55 21.47 0.10
CA SER A 345 2.60 22.17 0.83
C SER A 345 2.16 22.53 2.24
N HIS A 346 3.11 22.66 3.16
CA HIS A 346 2.96 23.39 4.41
C HIS A 346 3.01 24.91 4.14
N GLY A 347 2.76 25.74 5.15
CA GLY A 347 2.66 27.19 5.00
C GLY A 347 1.22 27.66 5.04
N ILE A 348 0.47 27.20 6.04
CA ILE A 348 -0.91 27.66 6.29
C ILE A 348 -0.91 29.15 6.58
N SER A 349 -1.79 29.91 5.91
CA SER A 349 -1.93 31.34 6.15
C SER A 349 -2.21 31.66 7.62
N ASP A 350 -1.64 32.75 8.14
CA ASP A 350 -1.83 33.18 9.53
C ASP A 350 -3.29 33.47 9.85
N GLU A 351 -4.09 33.90 8.85
CA GLU A 351 -5.52 34.20 8.97
C GLU A 351 -6.36 32.93 9.15
N ALA A 352 -5.82 31.78 8.79
CA ALA A 352 -6.52 30.51 8.97
C ALA A 352 -6.54 30.03 10.43
N PHE A 353 -5.67 30.57 11.30
CA PHE A 353 -5.63 30.21 12.70
C PHE A 353 -6.53 31.08 13.56
N THR A 354 -7.17 30.47 14.57
CA THR A 354 -7.78 31.22 15.66
C THR A 354 -6.64 31.75 16.54
N ARG A 355 -6.65 33.05 16.80
CA ARG A 355 -5.60 33.71 17.62
C ARG A 355 -6.21 34.85 18.44
N GLY A 356 -5.82 34.89 19.70
CA GLY A 356 -6.12 36.01 20.61
C GLY A 356 -4.96 37.00 20.68
N LYS A 357 -4.56 37.34 21.90
CA LYS A 357 -3.38 38.16 22.17
C LYS A 357 -2.08 37.34 22.24
N VAL A 358 -2.17 36.02 22.13
CA VAL A 358 -1.03 35.09 22.22
C VAL A 358 -0.14 35.26 20.98
N PRO A 359 1.18 35.34 21.15
CA PRO A 359 2.11 35.36 20.03
C PRO A 359 2.00 34.09 19.18
N MET A 360 2.12 34.25 17.86
CA MET A 360 2.09 33.15 16.90
C MET A 360 3.27 33.26 15.94
N THR A 361 3.99 32.17 15.73
CA THR A 361 5.04 32.07 14.72
C THR A 361 4.44 32.36 13.33
N LYS A 362 4.95 33.38 12.66
CA LYS A 362 4.46 33.83 11.35
C LYS A 362 4.68 32.79 10.27
N MET A 363 3.83 32.79 9.25
CA MET A 363 3.82 31.78 8.18
C MET A 363 5.19 31.56 7.57
N GLU A 364 5.95 32.61 7.26
CA GLU A 364 7.26 32.51 6.62
C GLU A 364 8.29 31.83 7.54
N VAL A 365 8.33 32.22 8.81
CA VAL A 365 9.21 31.61 9.82
C VAL A 365 8.78 30.18 10.12
N ARG A 366 7.47 29.96 10.28
CA ARG A 366 6.89 28.63 10.54
C ARG A 366 7.19 27.65 9.41
N THR A 367 7.02 28.08 8.15
CA THR A 367 7.31 27.25 6.97
C THR A 367 8.77 26.80 6.95
N VAL A 368 9.71 27.70 7.22
CA VAL A 368 11.14 27.36 7.29
C VAL A 368 11.43 26.44 8.48
N SER A 369 10.84 26.72 9.64
CA SER A 369 11.03 25.89 10.84
C SER A 369 10.53 24.46 10.64
N VAL A 370 9.35 24.29 10.03
CA VAL A 370 8.77 22.97 9.71
C VAL A 370 9.65 22.24 8.69
N ALA A 371 10.15 22.93 7.67
CA ALA A 371 11.06 22.33 6.69
C ALA A 371 12.37 21.86 7.34
N LYS A 372 12.94 22.66 8.26
CA LYS A 372 14.18 22.33 8.99
C LYS A 372 14.01 21.17 10.00
N LEU A 373 12.81 20.88 10.43
CA LEU A 373 12.54 19.69 11.26
C LEU A 373 12.80 18.40 10.49
N GLU A 374 12.59 18.36 9.17
CA GLU A 374 12.76 17.15 8.33
C GLU A 374 12.01 15.94 8.88
N LEU A 375 10.74 16.15 9.26
CA LEU A 375 9.90 15.10 9.83
C LEU A 375 9.73 13.93 8.86
N THR A 376 9.78 12.73 9.40
CA THR A 376 9.51 11.47 8.69
C THR A 376 8.27 10.79 9.24
N GLU A 377 7.83 9.72 8.59
CA GLU A 377 6.77 8.85 9.12
C GLU A 377 7.14 8.37 10.53
N ASN A 378 6.15 8.33 11.41
CA ASN A 378 6.28 7.94 12.81
C ASN A 378 7.17 8.86 13.68
N SER A 379 7.46 10.09 13.23
CA SER A 379 8.15 11.09 14.06
C SER A 379 7.37 11.40 15.32
N VAL A 380 8.10 11.54 16.42
CA VAL A 380 7.60 12.04 17.71
C VAL A 380 8.15 13.45 17.91
N LEU A 381 7.30 14.45 17.76
CA LEU A 381 7.66 15.86 17.87
C LEU A 381 7.23 16.43 19.23
N TYR A 382 8.15 17.12 19.91
CA TYR A 382 7.81 18.04 21.00
C TYR A 382 7.79 19.46 20.45
N ASP A 383 6.68 20.18 20.64
CA ASP A 383 6.55 21.62 20.37
C ASP A 383 6.55 22.37 21.71
N VAL A 384 7.72 22.87 22.09
CA VAL A 384 7.95 23.50 23.39
C VAL A 384 7.67 24.99 23.29
N GLY A 385 6.68 25.47 24.06
CA GLY A 385 6.14 26.82 23.96
C GLY A 385 5.25 26.95 22.73
N ALA A 386 4.29 26.03 22.61
CA ALA A 386 3.46 25.87 21.41
C ALA A 386 2.59 27.11 21.09
N GLY A 387 2.28 27.97 22.06
CA GLY A 387 1.46 29.16 21.87
C GLY A 387 0.08 28.80 21.29
N THR A 388 -0.27 29.42 20.16
CA THR A 388 -1.51 29.09 19.45
C THR A 388 -1.52 27.73 18.77
N GLY A 389 -0.41 26.96 18.82
CA GLY A 389 -0.24 25.67 18.19
C GLY A 389 0.03 25.71 16.69
N SER A 390 0.44 26.85 16.16
CA SER A 390 0.59 26.98 14.71
C SER A 390 1.66 26.05 14.12
N VAL A 391 2.76 25.77 14.83
CA VAL A 391 3.78 24.78 14.44
C VAL A 391 3.25 23.36 14.64
N SER A 392 2.64 23.08 15.79
CA SER A 392 2.01 21.80 16.09
C SER A 392 1.01 21.38 14.98
N VAL A 393 0.15 22.32 14.56
CA VAL A 393 -0.87 22.10 13.51
C VAL A 393 -0.23 21.78 12.15
N GLU A 394 0.79 22.54 11.76
CA GLU A 394 1.50 22.30 10.48
C GLU A 394 2.17 20.92 10.49
N CYS A 395 2.90 20.60 11.56
CA CYS A 395 3.62 19.34 11.69
C CYS A 395 2.68 18.12 11.76
N ALA A 396 1.66 18.19 12.61
CA ALA A 396 0.65 17.14 12.71
C ALA A 396 -0.13 16.94 11.41
N GLY A 397 -0.30 18.01 10.66
CA GLY A 397 -0.96 17.99 9.37
C GLY A 397 -0.14 17.41 8.21
N LEU A 398 1.13 17.06 8.40
CA LEU A 398 1.95 16.44 7.35
C LEU A 398 1.62 14.96 7.14
N SER A 399 1.44 14.22 8.24
CA SER A 399 1.10 12.79 8.19
C SER A 399 0.34 12.37 9.46
N ASP A 400 -0.55 11.40 9.33
CA ASP A 400 -1.28 10.79 10.46
C ASP A 400 -0.35 10.05 11.43
N SER A 401 0.80 9.58 10.94
CA SER A 401 1.78 8.83 11.72
C SER A 401 2.67 9.73 12.59
N VAL A 402 2.75 11.04 12.31
CA VAL A 402 3.47 12.01 13.13
C VAL A 402 2.70 12.26 14.43
N LYS A 403 3.34 12.07 15.58
CA LYS A 403 2.77 12.33 16.90
C LYS A 403 3.34 13.64 17.45
N VAL A 404 2.48 14.61 17.72
CA VAL A 404 2.89 15.91 18.25
C VAL A 404 2.49 16.01 19.71
N TYR A 405 3.45 16.36 20.57
CA TYR A 405 3.24 16.75 21.95
C TYR A 405 3.46 18.25 22.04
N ALA A 406 2.38 19.01 22.20
CA ALA A 406 2.39 20.45 22.26
C ALA A 406 2.38 20.92 23.72
N ILE A 407 3.46 21.52 24.18
CA ILE A 407 3.66 21.93 25.56
C ILE A 407 3.45 23.45 25.68
N GLU A 408 2.49 23.86 26.48
CA GLU A 408 2.14 25.26 26.70
C GLU A 408 1.71 25.50 28.14
N LYS A 409 2.22 26.58 28.76
CA LYS A 409 1.91 26.94 30.15
C LYS A 409 0.78 27.96 30.31
N ASN A 410 0.53 28.76 29.27
CA ASN A 410 -0.48 29.82 29.30
C ASN A 410 -1.87 29.23 29.04
N PRO A 411 -2.83 29.32 29.96
CA PRO A 411 -4.17 28.76 29.80
C PRO A 411 -4.91 29.30 28.54
N GLU A 412 -4.81 30.61 28.24
CA GLU A 412 -5.42 31.19 27.04
C GLU A 412 -4.82 30.55 25.75
N ALA A 413 -3.51 30.33 25.73
CA ALA A 413 -2.84 29.69 24.60
C ALA A 413 -3.24 28.20 24.48
N VAL A 414 -3.41 27.50 25.58
CA VAL A 414 -3.90 26.11 25.61
C VAL A 414 -5.30 26.01 25.00
N GLU A 415 -6.20 26.93 25.33
CA GLU A 415 -7.55 26.98 24.72
C GLU A 415 -7.48 27.22 23.21
N LEU A 416 -6.69 28.20 22.77
CA LEU A 416 -6.48 28.48 21.35
C LEU A 416 -5.87 27.29 20.60
N LEU A 417 -4.95 26.58 21.25
CA LEU A 417 -4.33 25.36 20.70
C LEU A 417 -5.38 24.25 20.51
N HIS A 418 -6.29 24.04 21.47
CA HIS A 418 -7.42 23.11 21.33
C HIS A 418 -8.35 23.53 20.17
N GLU A 419 -8.71 24.80 20.10
CA GLU A 419 -9.54 25.32 19.00
C GLU A 419 -8.90 25.10 17.64
N ASN A 420 -7.61 25.40 17.51
CA ASN A 420 -6.88 25.21 16.26
C ASN A 420 -6.77 23.72 15.90
N CYS A 421 -6.45 22.83 16.85
CA CYS A 421 -6.43 21.39 16.57
C CYS A 421 -7.81 20.90 16.08
N LYS A 422 -8.91 21.34 16.70
CA LYS A 422 -10.27 21.03 16.26
C LYS A 422 -10.54 21.58 14.85
N LYS A 423 -10.26 22.86 14.61
CA LYS A 423 -10.46 23.54 13.32
C LYS A 423 -9.73 22.87 12.15
N PHE A 424 -8.57 22.28 12.40
CA PHE A 424 -7.78 21.57 11.40
C PHE A 424 -7.97 20.04 11.43
N ALA A 425 -8.92 19.53 12.24
CA ALA A 425 -9.26 18.12 12.42
C ALA A 425 -8.06 17.22 12.76
N LEU A 426 -7.23 17.67 13.65
CA LEU A 426 -6.03 16.95 14.05
C LEU A 426 -6.32 16.10 15.29
N THR A 427 -6.10 14.79 15.21
CA THR A 427 -6.26 13.83 16.30
C THR A 427 -4.91 13.33 16.83
N ASN A 428 -3.81 13.66 16.14
CA ASN A 428 -2.44 13.26 16.44
C ASN A 428 -1.64 14.32 17.23
N VAL A 429 -2.31 15.31 17.82
CA VAL A 429 -1.73 16.32 18.72
C VAL A 429 -2.19 16.05 20.15
N LYS A 430 -1.24 15.80 21.05
CA LYS A 430 -1.49 15.75 22.49
C LYS A 430 -1.05 17.05 23.14
N ILE A 431 -1.99 17.77 23.71
CA ILE A 431 -1.74 19.05 24.38
C ILE A 431 -1.38 18.80 25.84
N ILE A 432 -0.27 19.39 26.28
CA ILE A 432 0.27 19.27 27.63
C ILE A 432 0.31 20.67 28.28
N ALA A 433 -0.61 20.93 29.18
CA ALA A 433 -0.61 22.16 29.98
C ALA A 433 0.52 22.09 31.02
N GLY A 434 1.59 22.85 30.81
CA GLY A 434 2.74 22.81 31.71
C GLY A 434 3.96 23.53 31.17
N THR A 435 5.04 23.49 31.95
CA THR A 435 6.32 24.11 31.63
C THR A 435 7.37 23.04 31.38
N ALA A 436 8.15 23.17 30.31
CA ALA A 436 9.32 22.33 30.06
C ALA A 436 10.51 22.81 30.93
N PRO A 437 11.37 21.90 31.45
CA PRO A 437 11.43 20.48 31.11
C PRO A 437 10.45 19.57 31.86
N GLU A 438 9.86 19.98 32.95
CA GLU A 438 9.07 19.12 33.88
C GLU A 438 7.92 18.41 33.13
N ALA A 439 7.23 19.12 32.24
CA ALA A 439 6.12 18.58 31.44
C ALA A 439 6.56 17.54 30.39
N LEU A 440 7.87 17.36 30.19
CA LEU A 440 8.42 16.42 29.23
C LEU A 440 8.78 15.06 29.83
N GLU A 441 8.85 14.94 31.18
CA GLU A 441 9.44 13.78 31.85
C GLU A 441 8.76 12.45 31.45
N ASP A 442 7.43 12.40 31.50
CA ASP A 442 6.65 11.18 31.25
C ASP A 442 6.26 10.97 29.75
N LEU A 443 6.73 11.83 28.86
CA LEU A 443 6.42 11.70 27.44
C LEU A 443 7.34 10.68 26.75
N PRO A 444 6.88 10.01 25.67
CA PRO A 444 7.73 9.12 24.88
C PRO A 444 8.97 9.84 24.35
N ALA A 445 10.08 9.13 24.14
CA ALA A 445 11.31 9.70 23.61
C ALA A 445 11.06 10.47 22.30
N PRO A 446 11.46 11.76 22.18
CA PRO A 446 11.25 12.54 20.98
C PRO A 446 12.25 12.15 19.90
N THR A 447 11.81 12.19 18.64
CA THR A 447 12.72 12.16 17.49
C THR A 447 13.07 13.59 17.05
N HIS A 448 12.15 14.52 17.28
CA HIS A 448 12.26 15.92 16.89
C HIS A 448 11.75 16.84 17.99
N VAL A 449 12.39 17.97 18.15
CA VAL A 449 11.98 19.01 19.12
C VAL A 449 12.01 20.36 18.43
N PHE A 450 10.88 21.04 18.45
CA PHE A 450 10.80 22.46 18.11
C PHE A 450 10.72 23.27 19.43
N ILE A 451 11.53 24.32 19.54
CA ILE A 451 11.51 25.22 20.69
C ILE A 451 11.15 26.62 20.22
N GLY A 452 9.90 27.02 20.48
CA GLY A 452 9.39 28.38 20.27
C GLY A 452 9.58 29.30 21.49
N GLY A 453 9.73 28.69 22.68
CA GLY A 453 9.99 29.38 23.94
C GLY A 453 10.30 28.42 25.08
N SER A 454 11.44 28.61 25.75
CA SER A 454 11.93 27.72 26.83
C SER A 454 11.76 28.29 28.24
N SER A 455 11.23 29.50 28.38
CA SER A 455 11.13 30.20 29.67
C SER A 455 12.47 30.30 30.44
N GLY A 456 13.59 30.39 29.72
CA GLY A 456 14.95 30.49 30.26
C GLY A 456 15.61 29.14 30.59
N LYS A 457 14.96 27.99 30.36
CA LYS A 457 15.47 26.64 30.65
C LYS A 457 15.92 25.89 29.40
N MET A 458 16.56 26.58 28.44
CA MET A 458 16.93 26.03 27.13
C MET A 458 17.84 24.79 27.25
N GLU A 459 18.91 24.90 28.04
CA GLU A 459 19.89 23.84 28.24
C GLU A 459 19.26 22.60 28.87
N GLU A 460 18.43 22.80 29.90
CA GLU A 460 17.73 21.71 30.61
C GLU A 460 16.76 20.94 29.69
N VAL A 461 16.04 21.67 28.83
CA VAL A 461 15.14 21.06 27.84
C VAL A 461 15.92 20.22 26.84
N ILE A 462 17.00 20.75 26.26
CA ILE A 462 17.82 20.02 25.29
C ILE A 462 18.46 18.78 25.97
N ALA A 463 19.05 18.95 27.16
CA ALA A 463 19.68 17.87 27.91
C ALA A 463 18.70 16.72 28.22
N LEU A 464 17.47 17.04 28.66
CA LEU A 464 16.44 16.03 28.92
C LEU A 464 16.04 15.28 27.64
N CYS A 465 15.85 15.99 26.51
CA CYS A 465 15.50 15.36 25.25
C CYS A 465 16.62 14.45 24.74
N LEU A 466 17.88 14.86 24.81
CA LEU A 466 19.05 14.04 24.45
C LEU A 466 19.20 12.81 25.35
N LYS A 467 18.89 12.94 26.64
CA LYS A 467 18.87 11.79 27.57
C LYS A 467 17.83 10.75 27.16
N LYS A 468 16.67 11.18 26.62
CA LYS A 468 15.62 10.28 26.13
C LYS A 468 15.95 9.67 24.78
N ASN A 469 16.52 10.46 23.88
CA ASN A 469 16.95 10.04 22.56
C ASN A 469 18.15 10.89 22.10
N PRO A 470 19.37 10.32 22.07
CA PRO A 470 20.58 11.04 21.64
C PRO A 470 20.54 11.54 20.19
N GLU A 471 19.73 10.91 19.33
CA GLU A 471 19.57 11.27 17.91
C GLU A 471 18.47 12.32 17.68
N THR A 472 18.01 13.00 18.73
CA THR A 472 16.95 14.02 18.61
C THR A 472 17.40 15.20 17.77
N ARG A 473 16.59 15.53 16.74
CA ARG A 473 16.78 16.74 15.92
C ARG A 473 16.09 17.94 16.57
N PHE A 474 16.82 19.04 16.68
CA PHE A 474 16.30 20.28 17.28
C PHE A 474 16.16 21.39 16.23
N VAL A 475 15.05 22.13 16.31
CA VAL A 475 14.84 23.40 15.62
C VAL A 475 14.42 24.42 16.65
N VAL A 476 15.16 25.53 16.76
CA VAL A 476 14.93 26.57 17.77
C VAL A 476 14.69 27.91 17.12
N ASN A 477 13.55 28.54 17.40
CA ASN A 477 13.29 29.91 16.99
C ASN A 477 13.80 30.90 18.04
N LEU A 478 14.69 31.76 17.62
CA LEU A 478 15.35 32.73 18.48
C LEU A 478 14.90 34.16 18.11
N ILE A 479 14.45 34.92 19.09
CA ILE A 479 13.95 36.29 18.89
C ILE A 479 14.89 37.31 19.55
N THR A 480 15.60 36.88 20.63
CA THR A 480 16.43 37.78 21.44
C THR A 480 17.90 37.33 21.45
N PRO A 481 18.85 38.28 21.62
CA PRO A 481 20.27 37.94 21.78
C PRO A 481 20.53 36.96 22.95
N GLU A 482 19.77 37.10 24.04
CA GLU A 482 19.90 36.23 25.21
C GLU A 482 19.54 34.78 24.89
N SER A 483 18.49 34.56 24.10
CA SER A 483 18.10 33.20 23.66
C SER A 483 19.13 32.61 22.71
N LEU A 484 19.75 33.41 21.85
CA LEU A 484 20.86 32.99 20.99
C LEU A 484 22.07 32.57 21.83
N ALA A 485 22.46 33.39 22.81
CA ALA A 485 23.58 33.10 23.69
C ALA A 485 23.34 31.78 24.47
N ALA A 486 22.12 31.57 24.97
CA ALA A 486 21.74 30.32 25.67
C ALA A 486 21.86 29.06 24.79
N VAL A 487 21.44 29.13 23.53
CA VAL A 487 21.58 27.98 22.59
C VAL A 487 23.04 27.71 22.26
N LEU A 488 23.84 28.76 21.99
CA LEU A 488 25.26 28.60 21.71
C LEU A 488 26.04 28.05 22.91
N GLU A 489 25.68 28.42 24.12
CA GLU A 489 26.28 27.85 25.33
C GLU A 489 25.86 26.37 25.52
N ALA A 490 24.57 26.04 25.37
CA ALA A 490 24.10 24.66 25.41
C ALA A 490 24.80 23.78 24.35
N ALA A 491 25.07 24.32 23.16
CA ALA A 491 25.76 23.59 22.12
C ALA A 491 27.24 23.29 22.41
N LYS A 492 27.87 24.03 23.35
CA LYS A 492 29.23 23.73 23.79
C LYS A 492 29.30 22.66 24.89
N THR A 493 28.26 22.59 25.70
CA THR A 493 28.20 21.73 26.90
C THR A 493 27.53 20.39 26.66
N LEU A 494 26.62 20.34 25.69
CA LEU A 494 25.82 19.15 25.38
C LEU A 494 26.33 18.43 24.11
N PRO A 495 26.10 17.11 23.98
CA PRO A 495 26.54 16.32 22.83
C PRO A 495 25.63 16.55 21.60
N VAL A 496 25.62 17.77 21.07
CA VAL A 496 24.93 18.13 19.84
C VAL A 496 25.94 18.47 18.74
N THR A 497 25.52 18.36 17.48
CA THR A 497 26.31 18.81 16.34
C THR A 497 26.38 20.35 16.30
N GLU A 498 27.31 20.90 15.53
CA GLU A 498 27.43 22.35 15.33
C GLU A 498 26.07 22.93 14.83
N PRO A 499 25.55 23.99 15.47
CA PRO A 499 24.28 24.60 15.10
C PRO A 499 24.32 25.27 13.72
N ASP A 500 23.33 24.98 12.85
CA ASP A 500 23.07 25.71 11.62
C ASP A 500 22.27 26.98 11.94
N LEU A 501 22.92 28.15 11.92
CA LEU A 501 22.33 29.46 12.24
C LEU A 501 21.81 30.14 10.98
N VAL A 502 20.49 30.33 10.89
CA VAL A 502 19.83 31.00 9.78
C VAL A 502 19.11 32.26 10.25
N THR A 503 19.41 33.39 9.65
CA THR A 503 18.65 34.65 9.84
C THR A 503 17.58 34.77 8.78
N LEU A 504 16.31 34.85 9.19
CA LEU A 504 15.18 35.00 8.29
C LEU A 504 14.58 36.41 8.40
N THR A 505 14.48 37.10 7.27
CA THR A 505 13.79 38.38 7.17
C THR A 505 12.65 38.29 6.18
N ALA A 506 11.41 38.55 6.64
CA ALA A 506 10.21 38.56 5.81
C ALA A 506 9.54 39.93 5.85
N ALA A 507 9.27 40.52 4.69
CA ALA A 507 8.56 41.78 4.56
C ALA A 507 7.24 41.54 3.80
N ARG A 508 6.12 41.97 4.38
CA ARG A 508 4.80 41.97 3.72
C ARG A 508 4.37 43.38 3.38
N SER A 509 4.02 43.62 2.14
CA SER A 509 3.35 44.85 1.74
C SER A 509 1.89 44.83 2.24
N LYS A 510 1.44 45.98 2.75
CA LYS A 510 0.02 46.21 3.01
C LYS A 510 -0.51 47.22 2.02
N LYS A 511 -1.71 46.97 1.46
CA LYS A 511 -2.39 48.01 0.68
C LYS A 511 -2.73 49.16 1.62
N VAL A 512 -2.24 50.37 1.32
CA VAL A 512 -2.49 51.59 2.05
C VAL A 512 -3.32 52.48 1.13
N GLY A 513 -4.58 52.71 1.47
CA GLY A 513 -5.52 53.52 0.69
C GLY A 513 -6.32 52.77 -0.36
N SER A 514 -7.15 53.49 -1.10
CA SER A 514 -8.12 52.99 -2.09
C SER A 514 -7.55 52.92 -3.52
N SER A 515 -6.27 52.96 -3.72
CA SER A 515 -5.66 52.82 -5.04
C SER A 515 -5.12 51.42 -5.31
#